data_075820812cb0e756189b92f2f809fc29
#
_entry.id   075820812cb0e756189b92f2f809fc29
#
_cell.length_a   1.000
_cell.length_b   1.000
_cell.length_c   1.000
_cell.angle_alpha   90.00
_cell.angle_beta   90.00
_cell.angle_gamma   90.00
#
_symmetry.space_group_name_H-M   'P 1'
#
loop_
_entity.id
_entity.type
_entity.pdbx_description
1 polymer ?
#
loop_
_entity_poly.entity_id
_entity_poly.type
_entity_poly.pdbx_seq_one_letter_code
_entity_poly.pdbx_strand_id
1 'polypeptide(L)'
;MTLAVVASGCANPTGGEVSLEPRTAPGQPAGTILLAAGTDFASTVQRVQEAISETGGSVTTVVDHAADARAAGVAIPPSTLVIGGSPAAQLPLLRIDQRAGANLPQRYLVRQGSDGSVSLTVDSADYVAAVAGVPDPGARTALRDSTTAVLGQAVPGPPVPVPSPLVGVTPSNYLLTVASSASVATTADRLRRGADRRPTRSVAVVDEAAGSADPGPAIRPTSVVFVSDAQADAPLLAAAPSIGLDLPQRFVVWLDDQNRTQIGYPDVRRIAARHGVAADDPNIAQLAADADRLARLAAGII
;
A
#
# COMPACT_ATOMS: atom_id res chain seq x y z
N MET A 1 0.69 69.72 43.46
CA MET A 1 -0.25 69.45 42.34
C MET A 1 0.54 68.66 41.28
N THR A 2 0.45 67.36 41.35
CA THR A 2 1.23 66.46 40.49
C THR A 2 0.25 65.77 39.55
N LEU A 3 0.36 66.06 38.24
CA LEU A 3 -0.46 65.43 37.21
C LEU A 3 0.09 64.00 36.93
N ALA A 4 -0.75 62.99 37.08
CA ALA A 4 -0.47 61.67 36.63
C ALA A 4 -0.94 61.49 35.15
N VAL A 5 -0.01 61.17 34.26
CA VAL A 5 -0.31 60.80 32.89
C VAL A 5 -0.60 59.30 32.83
N VAL A 6 -1.81 58.92 32.46
CA VAL A 6 -2.19 57.51 32.22
C VAL A 6 -1.86 57.22 30.76
N ALA A 7 -0.88 56.33 30.54
CA ALA A 7 -0.60 55.81 29.20
C ALA A 7 -1.51 54.58 28.95
N SER A 8 -2.44 54.75 27.99
CA SER A 8 -3.24 53.65 27.43
C SER A 8 -2.36 52.81 26.51
N GLY A 9 -1.99 51.62 26.96
CA GLY A 9 -1.35 50.61 26.11
C GLY A 9 -2.37 49.95 25.20
N CYS A 10 -2.22 50.15 23.88
CA CYS A 10 -2.91 49.34 22.87
C CYS A 10 -2.33 47.91 22.90
N ALA A 11 -3.12 46.96 23.33
CA ALA A 11 -2.81 45.54 23.17
C ALA A 11 -2.96 45.18 21.67
N ASN A 12 -1.85 44.84 21.02
CA ASN A 12 -1.87 44.15 19.74
C ASN A 12 -2.49 42.77 19.91
N PRO A 13 -3.48 42.36 19.09
CA PRO A 13 -3.88 40.99 19.03
C PRO A 13 -2.73 40.20 18.39
N THR A 14 -2.02 39.41 19.16
CA THR A 14 -1.11 38.37 18.66
C THR A 14 -1.90 37.45 17.77
N GLY A 15 -1.70 37.59 16.44
CA GLY A 15 -2.17 36.62 15.48
C GLY A 15 -1.56 35.25 15.84
N GLY A 16 -2.41 34.35 16.30
CA GLY A 16 -1.99 32.96 16.46
C GLY A 16 -1.58 32.47 15.09
N GLU A 17 -0.30 32.10 14.93
CA GLU A 17 0.14 31.30 13.79
C GLU A 17 -0.69 30.04 13.79
N VAL A 18 -1.58 29.91 12.80
CA VAL A 18 -2.27 28.67 12.50
C VAL A 18 -1.18 27.73 12.00
N SER A 19 -0.65 26.92 12.89
CA SER A 19 0.24 25.83 12.52
C SER A 19 -0.53 24.92 11.55
N LEU A 20 -0.16 24.98 10.27
CA LEU A 20 -0.66 24.10 9.21
C LEU A 20 0.03 22.71 9.30
N GLU A 21 0.20 22.19 10.50
CA GLU A 21 0.58 20.80 10.65
C GLU A 21 -0.51 19.93 10.01
N PRO A 22 -0.17 19.07 9.03
CA PRO A 22 -1.17 18.19 8.42
C PRO A 22 -1.70 17.25 9.52
N ARG A 23 -2.94 17.50 9.95
CA ARG A 23 -3.62 16.64 10.92
C ARG A 23 -3.97 15.34 10.22
N THR A 24 -3.27 14.27 10.54
CA THR A 24 -3.70 12.92 10.17
C THR A 24 -5.02 12.62 10.85
N ALA A 25 -5.98 12.08 10.09
CA ALA A 25 -7.19 11.55 10.70
C ALA A 25 -6.81 10.43 11.70
N PRO A 26 -7.46 10.33 12.85
CA PRO A 26 -7.20 9.24 13.79
C PRO A 26 -7.28 7.88 13.08
N GLY A 27 -6.24 7.05 13.20
CA GLY A 27 -6.17 5.74 12.55
C GLY A 27 -5.80 5.77 11.06
N GLN A 28 -5.39 6.91 10.50
CA GLN A 28 -4.85 6.96 9.14
C GLN A 28 -3.41 6.42 9.13
N PRO A 29 -3.10 5.39 8.33
CA PRO A 29 -1.75 4.85 8.26
C PRO A 29 -0.74 5.86 7.71
N ALA A 30 0.52 5.78 8.18
CA ALA A 30 1.59 6.64 7.72
C ALA A 30 1.78 6.56 6.19
N GLY A 31 1.98 7.70 5.54
CA GLY A 31 2.25 7.80 4.10
C GLY A 31 1.07 7.50 3.19
N THR A 32 -0.18 7.54 3.69
CA THR A 32 -1.38 7.34 2.86
C THR A 32 -2.05 8.65 2.47
N ILE A 33 -2.78 8.60 1.36
CA ILE A 33 -3.78 9.60 0.97
C ILE A 33 -5.15 9.01 1.28
N LEU A 34 -5.99 9.76 2.00
CA LEU A 34 -7.35 9.36 2.39
C LEU A 34 -8.34 10.39 1.86
N LEU A 35 -9.32 9.94 1.06
CA LEU A 35 -10.43 10.75 0.56
C LEU A 35 -11.77 10.25 1.12
N ALA A 36 -12.65 11.19 1.46
CA ALA A 36 -14.07 10.89 1.63
C ALA A 36 -14.72 10.74 0.25
N ALA A 37 -15.32 9.58 -0.03
CA ALA A 37 -15.84 9.21 -1.34
C ALA A 37 -17.39 9.16 -1.39
N GLY A 38 -18.04 9.81 -0.43
CA GLY A 38 -19.52 9.86 -0.33
C GLY A 38 -20.11 8.67 0.39
N THR A 39 -21.22 8.11 -0.11
CA THR A 39 -21.95 7.03 0.54
C THR A 39 -22.22 5.82 -0.38
N ASP A 40 -21.90 5.92 -1.66
CA ASP A 40 -22.09 4.82 -2.63
C ASP A 40 -20.80 4.01 -2.79
N PHE A 41 -20.72 2.91 -2.05
CA PHE A 41 -19.55 2.02 -2.04
C PHE A 41 -19.32 1.35 -3.41
N ALA A 42 -20.36 0.75 -3.99
CA ALA A 42 -20.23 -0.01 -5.24
C ALA A 42 -19.80 0.87 -6.40
N SER A 43 -20.44 2.04 -6.55
CA SER A 43 -20.05 3.02 -7.57
C SER A 43 -18.63 3.57 -7.33
N THR A 44 -18.19 3.70 -6.08
CA THR A 44 -16.80 4.13 -5.81
C THR A 44 -15.79 3.08 -6.25
N VAL A 45 -16.04 1.80 -5.96
CA VAL A 45 -15.18 0.68 -6.44
C VAL A 45 -15.12 0.67 -7.97
N GLN A 46 -16.25 0.85 -8.64
CA GLN A 46 -16.31 0.90 -10.10
C GLN A 46 -15.51 2.10 -10.67
N ARG A 47 -15.73 3.31 -10.12
CA ARG A 47 -15.00 4.51 -10.56
C ARG A 47 -13.49 4.39 -10.38
N VAL A 48 -13.01 3.74 -9.33
CA VAL A 48 -11.57 3.47 -9.16
C VAL A 48 -11.04 2.61 -10.30
N GLN A 49 -11.76 1.55 -10.70
CA GLN A 49 -11.35 0.68 -11.81
C GLN A 49 -11.36 1.42 -13.15
N GLU A 50 -12.39 2.21 -13.41
CA GLU A 50 -12.52 3.06 -14.60
C GLU A 50 -11.40 4.08 -14.66
N ALA A 51 -11.16 4.82 -13.55
CA ALA A 51 -10.11 5.82 -13.45
C ALA A 51 -8.70 5.25 -13.70
N ILE A 52 -8.40 4.04 -13.21
CA ILE A 52 -7.15 3.35 -13.51
C ILE A 52 -7.01 3.14 -15.01
N SER A 53 -8.06 2.67 -15.68
CA SER A 53 -8.04 2.40 -17.12
C SER A 53 -7.93 3.68 -17.95
N GLU A 54 -8.68 4.71 -17.61
CA GLU A 54 -8.70 6.01 -18.29
C GLU A 54 -7.40 6.79 -18.14
N THR A 55 -6.63 6.54 -17.07
CA THR A 55 -5.31 7.14 -16.85
C THR A 55 -4.15 6.34 -17.44
N GLY A 56 -4.45 5.39 -18.34
CA GLY A 56 -3.45 4.59 -19.05
C GLY A 56 -2.87 3.44 -18.25
N GLY A 57 -3.56 3.02 -17.19
CA GLY A 57 -3.25 1.84 -16.41
C GLY A 57 -4.13 0.64 -16.74
N SER A 58 -3.96 -0.42 -15.97
CA SER A 58 -4.82 -1.59 -15.99
C SER A 58 -5.11 -2.08 -14.57
N VAL A 59 -6.31 -2.64 -14.37
CA VAL A 59 -6.67 -3.32 -13.12
C VAL A 59 -6.05 -4.72 -13.17
N THR A 60 -5.19 -5.00 -12.19
CA THR A 60 -4.55 -6.32 -12.04
C THR A 60 -5.50 -7.31 -11.38
N THR A 61 -6.12 -6.91 -10.28
CA THR A 61 -7.10 -7.73 -9.55
C THR A 61 -7.94 -6.86 -8.62
N VAL A 62 -9.09 -7.42 -8.22
CA VAL A 62 -9.98 -6.83 -7.21
C VAL A 62 -10.18 -7.85 -6.10
N VAL A 63 -9.93 -7.47 -4.86
CA VAL A 63 -10.06 -8.31 -3.67
C VAL A 63 -11.23 -7.80 -2.84
N ASP A 64 -12.27 -8.61 -2.69
CA ASP A 64 -13.40 -8.32 -1.79
C ASP A 64 -13.08 -8.87 -0.40
N HIS A 65 -12.50 -8.03 0.44
CA HIS A 65 -12.16 -8.38 1.82
C HIS A 65 -13.38 -8.77 2.64
N ALA A 66 -14.55 -8.16 2.39
CA ALA A 66 -15.76 -8.49 3.12
C ALA A 66 -16.30 -9.88 2.76
N ALA A 67 -16.20 -10.26 1.48
CA ALA A 67 -16.56 -11.62 1.06
C ALA A 67 -15.58 -12.66 1.60
N ASP A 68 -14.27 -12.39 1.54
CA ASP A 68 -13.24 -13.28 2.07
C ASP A 68 -13.39 -13.46 3.59
N ALA A 69 -13.58 -12.37 4.34
CA ALA A 69 -13.81 -12.42 5.79
C ALA A 69 -15.08 -13.21 6.15
N ARG A 70 -16.16 -13.02 5.40
CA ARG A 70 -17.40 -13.79 5.58
C ARG A 70 -17.18 -15.28 5.34
N ALA A 71 -16.40 -15.64 4.33
CA ALA A 71 -16.04 -17.04 4.06
C ALA A 71 -15.22 -17.65 5.21
N ALA A 72 -14.46 -16.83 5.95
CA ALA A 72 -13.74 -17.20 7.17
C ALA A 72 -14.59 -17.12 8.44
N GLY A 73 -15.89 -16.79 8.34
CA GLY A 73 -16.82 -16.69 9.49
C GLY A 73 -16.77 -15.35 10.22
N VAL A 74 -16.13 -14.33 9.68
CA VAL A 74 -16.02 -12.99 10.26
C VAL A 74 -16.81 -11.99 9.43
N ALA A 75 -17.72 -11.25 10.05
CA ALA A 75 -18.48 -10.19 9.39
C ALA A 75 -17.75 -8.85 9.57
N ILE A 76 -17.45 -8.17 8.45
CA ILE A 76 -16.91 -6.81 8.43
C ILE A 76 -17.74 -5.93 7.49
N PRO A 77 -17.74 -4.60 7.66
CA PRO A 77 -18.34 -3.69 6.68
C PRO A 77 -17.75 -3.87 5.28
N PRO A 78 -18.45 -3.43 4.23
CA PRO A 78 -17.94 -3.47 2.86
C PRO A 78 -16.51 -2.90 2.76
N SER A 79 -15.60 -3.71 2.18
CA SER A 79 -14.20 -3.38 2.04
C SER A 79 -13.65 -4.09 0.81
N THR A 80 -13.18 -3.32 -0.16
CA THR A 80 -12.62 -3.83 -1.43
C THR A 80 -11.30 -3.16 -1.74
N LEU A 81 -10.31 -3.95 -2.09
CA LEU A 81 -9.03 -3.49 -2.59
C LEU A 81 -8.97 -3.64 -4.10
N VAL A 82 -8.74 -2.55 -4.82
CA VAL A 82 -8.43 -2.56 -6.25
C VAL A 82 -6.91 -2.42 -6.41
N ILE A 83 -6.28 -3.40 -7.05
CA ILE A 83 -4.85 -3.39 -7.35
C ILE A 83 -4.68 -3.12 -8.82
N GLY A 84 -3.90 -2.08 -9.17
CA GLY A 84 -3.68 -1.71 -10.57
C GLY A 84 -2.94 -0.38 -10.69
N GLY A 85 -2.67 0.03 -11.92
CA GLY A 85 -2.02 1.29 -12.21
C GLY A 85 -1.32 1.28 -13.57
N SER A 86 -0.63 2.37 -13.87
CA SER A 86 0.14 2.52 -15.11
C SER A 86 1.56 1.96 -14.95
N PRO A 87 1.97 0.96 -15.75
CA PRO A 87 3.35 0.47 -15.74
C PRO A 87 4.36 1.60 -15.97
N ALA A 88 4.08 2.52 -16.89
CA ALA A 88 4.96 3.66 -17.18
C ALA A 88 5.18 4.57 -15.96
N ALA A 89 4.18 4.71 -15.08
CA ALA A 89 4.29 5.50 -13.86
C ALA A 89 5.11 4.80 -12.76
N GLN A 90 5.19 3.49 -12.78
CA GLN A 90 5.87 2.65 -11.77
C GLN A 90 7.35 2.40 -12.11
N LEU A 91 7.66 2.28 -13.39
CA LEU A 91 9.00 1.95 -13.89
C LEU A 91 10.13 2.82 -13.36
N PRO A 92 10.00 4.15 -13.23
CA PRO A 92 11.09 4.96 -12.70
C PRO A 92 11.57 4.53 -11.30
N LEU A 93 10.65 4.11 -10.43
CA LEU A 93 10.99 3.56 -9.11
C LEU A 93 11.63 2.19 -9.20
N LEU A 94 11.06 1.28 -10.01
CA LEU A 94 11.55 -0.09 -10.20
C LEU A 94 12.94 -0.14 -10.84
N ARG A 95 13.29 0.83 -11.68
CA ARG A 95 14.62 0.96 -12.29
C ARG A 95 15.70 1.32 -11.28
N ILE A 96 15.35 2.07 -10.24
CA ILE A 96 16.28 2.42 -9.17
C ILE A 96 16.36 1.28 -8.15
N ASP A 97 15.22 0.75 -7.73
CA ASP A 97 15.16 -0.35 -6.79
C ASP A 97 13.95 -1.25 -7.04
N GLN A 98 14.20 -2.48 -7.46
CA GLN A 98 13.16 -3.48 -7.75
C GLN A 98 12.32 -3.83 -6.51
N ARG A 99 12.82 -3.56 -5.29
CA ARG A 99 12.07 -3.74 -4.03
C ARG A 99 10.83 -2.84 -3.94
N ALA A 100 10.75 -1.76 -4.74
CA ALA A 100 9.54 -0.95 -4.88
C ALA A 100 8.33 -1.79 -5.32
N GLY A 101 8.55 -2.89 -6.06
CA GLY A 101 7.52 -3.85 -6.45
C GLY A 101 6.73 -4.43 -5.28
N ALA A 102 7.29 -4.47 -4.06
CA ALA A 102 6.53 -4.88 -2.88
C ALA A 102 5.33 -3.95 -2.58
N ASN A 103 5.29 -2.74 -3.13
CA ASN A 103 4.18 -1.79 -2.99
C ASN A 103 3.57 -1.37 -4.34
N LEU A 104 3.90 -2.11 -5.40
CA LEU A 104 3.39 -1.94 -6.75
C LEU A 104 2.79 -3.26 -7.26
N PRO A 105 1.79 -3.25 -8.16
CA PRO A 105 1.06 -2.06 -8.60
C PRO A 105 0.37 -1.33 -7.44
N GLN A 106 -0.05 -0.08 -7.67
CA GLN A 106 -0.77 0.70 -6.66
C GLN A 106 -2.01 -0.03 -6.16
N ARG A 107 -2.33 0.23 -4.89
CA ARG A 107 -3.44 -0.41 -4.18
C ARG A 107 -4.39 0.66 -3.67
N TYR A 108 -5.65 0.53 -4.06
CA TYR A 108 -6.73 1.48 -3.76
C TYR A 108 -7.75 0.77 -2.87
N LEU A 109 -7.79 1.09 -1.59
CA LEU A 109 -8.72 0.51 -0.63
C LEU A 109 -9.98 1.37 -0.52
N VAL A 110 -11.11 0.84 -0.96
CA VAL A 110 -12.44 1.42 -0.73
C VAL A 110 -13.06 0.75 0.48
N ARG A 111 -13.52 1.54 1.46
CA ARG A 111 -14.17 1.03 2.67
C ARG A 111 -15.41 1.81 3.01
N GLN A 112 -16.41 1.12 3.56
CA GLN A 112 -17.58 1.75 4.15
C GLN A 112 -17.44 1.77 5.68
N GLY A 113 -17.69 2.92 6.28
CA GLY A 113 -17.75 3.08 7.73
C GLY A 113 -19.08 2.58 8.29
N SER A 114 -19.15 2.43 9.61
CA SER A 114 -20.40 2.05 10.31
C SER A 114 -21.51 3.10 10.19
N ASP A 115 -21.15 4.34 9.88
CA ASP A 115 -22.05 5.46 9.60
C ASP A 115 -22.52 5.52 8.13
N GLY A 116 -22.11 4.55 7.30
CA GLY A 116 -22.41 4.49 5.88
C GLY A 116 -21.50 5.36 5.01
N SER A 117 -20.58 6.15 5.58
CA SER A 117 -19.61 6.93 4.82
C SER A 117 -18.64 6.01 4.06
N VAL A 118 -18.26 6.42 2.85
CA VAL A 118 -17.28 5.69 2.03
C VAL A 118 -15.97 6.46 1.98
N SER A 119 -14.86 5.74 2.16
CA SER A 119 -13.51 6.26 2.06
C SER A 119 -12.70 5.53 1.01
N LEU A 120 -11.80 6.26 0.33
CA LEU A 120 -10.79 5.73 -0.58
C LEU A 120 -9.41 6.04 -0.01
N THR A 121 -8.59 5.00 0.17
CA THR A 121 -7.23 5.12 0.72
C THR A 121 -6.24 4.51 -0.25
N VAL A 122 -5.08 5.17 -0.43
CA VAL A 122 -3.98 4.69 -1.27
C VAL A 122 -2.64 5.07 -0.64
N ASP A 123 -1.59 4.29 -0.89
CA ASP A 123 -0.22 4.66 -0.54
C ASP A 123 0.26 5.83 -1.41
N SER A 124 0.91 6.83 -0.79
CA SER A 124 1.54 7.89 -1.55
C SER A 124 2.79 7.41 -2.29
N ALA A 125 3.14 8.07 -3.37
CA ALA A 125 4.40 7.80 -4.07
C ALA A 125 5.62 7.99 -3.16
N ASP A 126 5.54 8.91 -2.20
CA ASP A 126 6.58 9.15 -1.21
C ASP A 126 6.73 7.96 -0.25
N TYR A 127 5.62 7.31 0.14
CA TYR A 127 5.67 6.08 0.94
C TYR A 127 6.32 4.93 0.17
N VAL A 128 5.88 4.69 -1.07
CA VAL A 128 6.44 3.63 -1.92
C VAL A 128 7.95 3.82 -2.09
N ALA A 129 8.39 5.05 -2.37
CA ALA A 129 9.82 5.37 -2.50
C ALA A 129 10.58 5.20 -1.18
N ALA A 130 10.01 5.66 -0.05
CA ALA A 130 10.65 5.59 1.25
C ALA A 130 10.90 4.15 1.70
N VAL A 131 9.91 3.25 1.59
CA VAL A 131 10.07 1.85 2.00
C VAL A 131 11.00 1.06 1.08
N ALA A 132 11.13 1.46 -0.18
CA ALA A 132 12.09 0.90 -1.13
C ALA A 132 13.49 1.50 -0.99
N GLY A 133 13.64 2.61 -0.27
CA GLY A 133 14.92 3.31 -0.15
C GLY A 133 15.30 4.11 -1.38
N VAL A 134 14.33 4.57 -2.18
CA VAL A 134 14.55 5.38 -3.38
C VAL A 134 14.59 6.86 -3.01
N PRO A 135 15.75 7.52 -2.97
CA PRO A 135 15.86 8.92 -2.54
C PRO A 135 15.47 9.92 -3.63
N ASP A 136 15.49 9.51 -4.91
CA ASP A 136 15.29 10.42 -6.05
C ASP A 136 13.86 10.97 -6.10
N PRO A 137 13.66 12.30 -5.95
CA PRO A 137 12.35 12.92 -6.08
C PRO A 137 11.75 12.78 -7.48
N GLY A 138 12.57 12.74 -8.53
CA GLY A 138 12.13 12.61 -9.92
C GLY A 138 11.49 11.26 -10.20
N ALA A 139 12.05 10.18 -9.65
CA ALA A 139 11.55 8.82 -9.85
C ALA A 139 10.12 8.60 -9.35
N ARG A 140 9.68 9.34 -8.34
CA ARG A 140 8.33 9.22 -7.76
C ARG A 140 7.29 10.16 -8.37
N THR A 141 7.73 11.14 -9.19
CA THR A 141 6.83 12.13 -9.77
C THR A 141 5.78 11.48 -10.66
N ALA A 142 6.17 10.59 -11.56
CA ALA A 142 5.25 9.91 -12.46
C ALA A 142 4.19 9.07 -11.67
N LEU A 143 4.60 8.38 -10.61
CA LEU A 143 3.68 7.63 -9.76
C LEU A 143 2.74 8.56 -8.98
N ARG A 144 3.24 9.69 -8.47
CA ARG A 144 2.42 10.71 -7.79
C ARG A 144 1.36 11.27 -8.71
N ASP A 145 1.76 11.67 -9.92
CA ASP A 145 0.86 12.29 -10.90
C ASP A 145 -0.21 11.29 -11.35
N SER A 146 0.18 10.06 -11.66
CA SER A 146 -0.76 8.98 -12.01
C SER A 146 -1.73 8.68 -10.87
N THR A 147 -1.24 8.56 -9.63
CA THR A 147 -2.10 8.33 -8.46
C THR A 147 -3.07 9.48 -8.25
N THR A 148 -2.59 10.72 -8.38
CA THR A 148 -3.44 11.93 -8.24
C THR A 148 -4.53 11.96 -9.32
N ALA A 149 -4.21 11.60 -10.54
CA ALA A 149 -5.18 11.53 -11.64
C ALA A 149 -6.27 10.46 -11.36
N VAL A 150 -5.88 9.26 -10.94
CA VAL A 150 -6.83 8.21 -10.55
C VAL A 150 -7.75 8.68 -9.42
N LEU A 151 -7.19 9.28 -8.36
CA LEU A 151 -7.98 9.77 -7.23
C LEU A 151 -8.96 10.88 -7.62
N GLY A 152 -8.52 11.83 -8.46
CA GLY A 152 -9.37 12.93 -8.92
C GLY A 152 -10.52 12.49 -9.82
N GLN A 153 -10.34 11.42 -10.61
CA GLN A 153 -11.40 10.82 -11.42
C GLN A 153 -12.34 9.93 -10.59
N ALA A 154 -11.79 9.12 -9.70
CA ALA A 154 -12.58 8.23 -8.85
C ALA A 154 -13.46 8.99 -7.85
N VAL A 155 -12.99 10.16 -7.34
CA VAL A 155 -13.71 11.01 -6.39
C VAL A 155 -13.70 12.46 -6.92
N PRO A 156 -14.53 12.80 -7.90
CA PRO A 156 -14.59 14.15 -8.46
C PRO A 156 -15.05 15.18 -7.43
N GLY A 157 -14.44 16.36 -7.46
CA GLY A 157 -14.87 17.53 -6.70
C GLY A 157 -13.87 18.03 -5.66
N PRO A 158 -13.54 17.31 -4.59
CA PRO A 158 -12.54 17.78 -3.63
C PRO A 158 -11.12 17.68 -4.22
N PRO A 159 -10.22 18.59 -3.85
CA PRO A 159 -8.80 18.42 -4.18
C PRO A 159 -8.24 17.18 -3.50
N VAL A 160 -7.28 16.52 -4.16
CA VAL A 160 -6.59 15.36 -3.56
C VAL A 160 -5.81 15.83 -2.33
N PRO A 161 -6.06 15.25 -1.14
CA PRO A 161 -5.41 15.66 0.09
C PRO A 161 -3.89 15.41 0.06
N VAL A 162 -3.17 16.16 0.89
CA VAL A 162 -1.76 15.90 1.16
C VAL A 162 -1.64 14.53 1.87
N PRO A 163 -0.64 13.72 1.52
CA PRO A 163 -0.39 12.46 2.22
C PRO A 163 -0.14 12.65 3.71
N SER A 164 -0.52 11.65 4.51
CA SER A 164 -0.14 11.60 5.93
C SER A 164 1.40 11.52 6.08
N PRO A 165 1.97 12.06 7.16
CA PRO A 165 3.42 12.01 7.41
C PRO A 165 4.00 10.60 7.39
N LEU A 166 5.27 10.46 6.99
CA LEU A 166 6.02 9.20 6.95
C LEU A 166 6.60 8.81 8.32
N VAL A 167 5.83 8.97 9.38
CA VAL A 167 6.31 8.67 10.74
C VAL A 167 6.58 7.17 10.90
N GLY A 168 7.79 6.82 11.33
CA GLY A 168 8.20 5.42 11.54
C GLY A 168 8.48 4.63 10.26
N VAL A 169 8.40 5.25 9.09
CA VAL A 169 8.70 4.60 7.81
C VAL A 169 10.21 4.64 7.54
N THR A 170 10.83 3.47 7.45
CA THR A 170 12.25 3.32 7.12
C THR A 170 12.47 2.16 6.15
N PRO A 171 13.40 2.26 5.19
CA PRO A 171 13.65 1.18 4.22
C PRO A 171 14.36 -0.02 4.87
N SER A 172 15.14 0.18 5.91
CA SER A 172 16.10 -0.81 6.42
C SER A 172 15.49 -2.06 7.04
N ASN A 173 14.20 -2.03 7.38
CA ASN A 173 13.52 -3.14 8.05
C ASN A 173 12.08 -3.36 7.56
N TYR A 174 11.75 -2.83 6.38
CA TYR A 174 10.42 -3.02 5.78
C TYR A 174 10.28 -4.40 5.14
N LEU A 175 11.29 -4.84 4.38
CA LEU A 175 11.30 -6.14 3.72
C LEU A 175 12.20 -7.14 4.46
N LEU A 176 11.65 -8.31 4.75
CA LEU A 176 12.40 -9.51 5.02
C LEU A 176 12.82 -10.13 3.68
N THR A 177 14.02 -10.68 3.60
CA THR A 177 14.59 -11.15 2.33
C THR A 177 15.15 -12.56 2.46
N VAL A 178 14.87 -13.40 1.45
CA VAL A 178 15.37 -14.77 1.34
C VAL A 178 15.95 -14.99 -0.06
N ALA A 179 17.18 -15.48 -0.16
CA ALA A 179 17.79 -15.84 -1.44
C ALA A 179 17.22 -17.14 -1.99
N SER A 180 16.95 -17.19 -3.30
CA SER A 180 16.50 -18.40 -4.01
C SER A 180 17.58 -18.92 -4.95
N SER A 181 17.71 -20.24 -5.04
CA SER A 181 18.61 -20.91 -5.99
C SER A 181 18.03 -21.06 -7.40
N ALA A 182 16.74 -20.72 -7.58
CA ALA A 182 16.04 -20.82 -8.86
C ALA A 182 15.94 -19.44 -9.56
N SER A 183 15.54 -19.44 -10.82
CA SER A 183 15.26 -18.19 -11.55
C SER A 183 14.06 -17.44 -10.95
N VAL A 184 13.94 -16.13 -11.25
CA VAL A 184 12.80 -15.31 -10.82
C VAL A 184 11.46 -15.96 -11.20
N ALA A 185 11.29 -16.34 -12.47
CA ALA A 185 10.07 -17.00 -12.95
C ALA A 185 9.75 -18.31 -12.21
N THR A 186 10.76 -19.16 -12.01
CA THR A 186 10.59 -20.43 -11.28
C THR A 186 10.23 -20.18 -9.82
N THR A 187 10.85 -19.19 -9.18
CA THR A 187 10.61 -18.83 -7.77
C THR A 187 9.21 -18.24 -7.60
N ALA A 188 8.79 -17.34 -8.48
CA ALA A 188 7.44 -16.78 -8.48
C ALA A 188 6.36 -17.87 -8.68
N ASP A 189 6.61 -18.83 -9.59
CA ASP A 189 5.69 -19.95 -9.80
C ASP A 189 5.65 -20.92 -8.59
N ARG A 190 6.76 -21.12 -7.88
CA ARG A 190 6.77 -21.86 -6.62
C ARG A 190 5.98 -21.14 -5.52
N LEU A 191 6.11 -19.81 -5.39
CA LEU A 191 5.29 -19.00 -4.48
C LEU A 191 3.81 -19.17 -4.78
N ARG A 192 3.41 -18.98 -6.05
CA ARG A 192 2.03 -19.15 -6.50
C ARG A 192 1.49 -20.54 -6.14
N ARG A 193 2.18 -21.60 -6.55
CA ARG A 193 1.76 -22.98 -6.25
C ARG A 193 1.76 -23.32 -4.75
N GLY A 194 2.68 -22.73 -3.99
CA GLY A 194 2.73 -22.86 -2.53
C GLY A 194 1.54 -22.18 -1.86
N ALA A 195 1.17 -21.00 -2.37
CA ALA A 195 0.02 -20.24 -1.90
C ALA A 195 -1.33 -20.92 -2.24
N ASP A 196 -1.43 -21.62 -3.38
CA ASP A 196 -2.68 -22.29 -3.79
C ASP A 196 -2.98 -23.57 -2.98
N ARG A 197 -2.46 -23.65 -1.76
CA ARG A 197 -2.75 -24.72 -0.79
C ARG A 197 -3.58 -24.15 0.35
N ARG A 198 -4.83 -24.59 0.46
CA ARG A 198 -5.74 -24.13 1.52
C ARG A 198 -5.08 -24.08 2.90
N PRO A 199 -5.31 -23.02 3.70
CA PRO A 199 -6.33 -21.96 3.52
C PRO A 199 -5.91 -20.80 2.62
N THR A 200 -4.67 -20.72 2.14
CA THR A 200 -4.14 -19.65 1.30
C THR A 200 -4.53 -19.79 -0.17
N ARG A 201 -4.48 -18.69 -0.91
CA ARG A 201 -4.60 -18.66 -2.37
C ARG A 201 -3.75 -17.54 -2.96
N SER A 202 -3.18 -17.74 -4.15
CA SER A 202 -2.65 -16.63 -4.93
C SER A 202 -3.81 -15.86 -5.58
N VAL A 203 -3.79 -14.54 -5.46
CA VAL A 203 -4.83 -13.68 -6.03
C VAL A 203 -4.37 -12.97 -7.30
N ALA A 204 -3.07 -12.74 -7.44
CA ALA A 204 -2.46 -12.20 -8.64
C ALA A 204 -0.96 -12.54 -8.70
N VAL A 205 -0.43 -12.60 -9.93
CA VAL A 205 1.01 -12.60 -10.22
C VAL A 205 1.25 -11.51 -11.26
N VAL A 206 2.17 -10.60 -10.96
CA VAL A 206 2.53 -9.48 -11.83
C VAL A 206 3.97 -9.65 -12.28
N ASP A 207 4.22 -9.58 -13.57
CA ASP A 207 5.56 -9.43 -14.13
C ASP A 207 5.80 -7.93 -14.36
N GLU A 208 6.58 -7.30 -13.52
CA GLU A 208 6.85 -5.86 -13.56
C GLU A 208 7.68 -5.45 -14.78
N ALA A 209 8.36 -6.42 -15.43
CA ALA A 209 9.10 -6.19 -16.66
C ALA A 209 8.20 -6.26 -17.90
N ALA A 210 7.03 -6.89 -17.81
CA ALA A 210 6.13 -7.08 -18.93
C ALA A 210 5.26 -5.85 -19.21
N GLY A 211 4.99 -5.59 -20.47
CA GLY A 211 3.94 -4.65 -20.89
C GLY A 211 4.31 -3.18 -20.91
N SER A 212 5.56 -2.81 -20.70
CA SER A 212 5.97 -1.41 -20.83
C SER A 212 6.45 -1.10 -22.26
N ALA A 213 5.75 -0.17 -22.93
CA ALA A 213 6.21 0.46 -24.16
C ALA A 213 7.21 1.62 -23.91
N ASP A 214 7.66 1.81 -22.67
CA ASP A 214 8.59 2.86 -22.28
C ASP A 214 9.98 2.60 -22.91
N PRO A 215 10.55 3.54 -23.70
CA PRO A 215 11.84 3.39 -24.37
C PRO A 215 13.05 3.44 -23.42
N GLY A 216 12.85 3.62 -22.13
CA GLY A 216 13.93 3.64 -21.14
C GLY A 216 14.59 2.27 -20.92
N PRO A 217 15.64 2.20 -20.09
CA PRO A 217 16.32 0.94 -19.80
C PRO A 217 15.35 -0.11 -19.26
N ALA A 218 15.47 -1.34 -19.79
CA ALA A 218 14.69 -2.47 -19.27
C ALA A 218 15.03 -2.71 -17.79
N ILE A 219 14.04 -3.01 -16.99
CA ILE A 219 14.27 -3.50 -15.63
C ILE A 219 14.70 -4.97 -15.68
N ARG A 220 15.48 -5.38 -14.69
CA ARG A 220 15.81 -6.80 -14.51
C ARG A 220 14.54 -7.61 -14.20
N PRO A 221 14.53 -8.93 -14.43
CA PRO A 221 13.39 -9.77 -14.08
C PRO A 221 12.87 -9.48 -12.67
N THR A 222 11.60 -9.14 -12.56
CA THR A 222 10.92 -8.80 -11.32
C THR A 222 9.48 -9.25 -11.40
N SER A 223 9.03 -10.03 -10.42
CA SER A 223 7.65 -10.50 -10.33
C SER A 223 7.10 -10.26 -8.93
N VAL A 224 5.84 -9.92 -8.82
CA VAL A 224 5.13 -9.79 -7.53
C VAL A 224 4.02 -10.82 -7.46
N VAL A 225 3.99 -11.57 -6.36
CA VAL A 225 2.95 -12.57 -6.08
C VAL A 225 2.13 -12.09 -4.90
N PHE A 226 0.83 -11.93 -5.08
CA PHE A 226 -0.12 -11.57 -4.03
C PHE A 226 -0.79 -12.84 -3.48
N VAL A 227 -0.77 -12.99 -2.16
CA VAL A 227 -1.25 -14.18 -1.46
C VAL A 227 -2.22 -13.79 -0.35
N SER A 228 -3.47 -14.25 -0.44
CA SER A 228 -4.50 -14.05 0.57
C SER A 228 -4.61 -15.28 1.47
N ASP A 229 -4.77 -15.06 2.76
CA ASP A 229 -5.18 -16.05 3.75
C ASP A 229 -6.41 -15.52 4.49
N ALA A 230 -7.59 -15.88 4.02
CA ALA A 230 -8.83 -15.36 4.58
C ALA A 230 -8.99 -15.67 6.07
N GLN A 231 -8.44 -16.78 6.59
CA GLN A 231 -8.51 -17.14 8.00
C GLN A 231 -7.62 -16.24 8.87
N ALA A 232 -6.42 -15.91 8.39
CA ALA A 232 -5.50 -15.03 9.09
C ALA A 232 -5.85 -13.54 8.89
N ASP A 233 -6.32 -13.16 7.69
CA ASP A 233 -6.62 -11.79 7.31
C ASP A 233 -7.89 -11.26 8.01
N ALA A 234 -8.95 -12.08 8.13
CA ALA A 234 -10.27 -11.65 8.60
C ALA A 234 -10.28 -11.07 10.03
N PRO A 235 -9.63 -11.66 11.04
CA PRO A 235 -9.55 -11.07 12.37
C PRO A 235 -8.82 -9.71 12.38
N LEU A 236 -7.79 -9.55 11.54
CA LEU A 236 -7.03 -8.31 11.42
C LEU A 236 -7.86 -7.21 10.76
N LEU A 237 -8.62 -7.56 9.70
CA LEU A 237 -9.55 -6.64 9.02
C LEU A 237 -10.66 -6.17 9.95
N ALA A 238 -11.14 -7.03 10.86
CA ALA A 238 -12.13 -6.66 11.86
C ALA A 238 -11.56 -5.72 12.93
N ALA A 239 -10.33 -5.98 13.39
CA ALA A 239 -9.66 -5.19 14.43
C ALA A 239 -9.17 -3.83 13.89
N ALA A 240 -8.57 -3.80 12.70
CA ALA A 240 -7.99 -2.62 12.07
C ALA A 240 -8.35 -2.56 10.58
N PRO A 241 -9.54 -2.06 10.21
CA PRO A 241 -10.02 -2.12 8.81
C PRO A 241 -9.09 -1.47 7.77
N SER A 242 -8.22 -0.53 8.17
CA SER A 242 -7.23 0.07 7.29
C SER A 242 -6.14 -0.90 6.82
N ILE A 243 -5.93 -2.04 7.53
CA ILE A 243 -4.91 -3.03 7.17
C ILE A 243 -5.23 -3.72 5.82
N GLY A 244 -6.50 -3.64 5.37
CA GLY A 244 -6.90 -4.09 4.05
C GLY A 244 -6.13 -3.43 2.90
N LEU A 245 -5.50 -2.25 3.12
CA LEU A 245 -4.59 -1.65 2.16
C LEU A 245 -3.31 -2.48 1.98
N ASP A 246 -2.85 -3.13 3.03
CA ASP A 246 -1.61 -3.91 3.05
C ASP A 246 -1.82 -5.43 2.94
N LEU A 247 -3.08 -5.88 2.93
CA LEU A 247 -3.50 -7.24 2.59
C LEU A 247 -4.08 -7.26 1.15
N PRO A 248 -3.87 -8.34 0.39
CA PRO A 248 -3.16 -9.60 0.70
C PRO A 248 -1.65 -9.41 0.87
N GLN A 249 -1.00 -10.43 1.44
CA GLN A 249 0.45 -10.49 1.54
C GLN A 249 1.08 -10.44 0.14
N ARG A 250 2.27 -9.86 0.04
CA ARG A 250 2.99 -9.69 -1.24
C ARG A 250 4.41 -10.18 -1.13
N PHE A 251 4.84 -10.85 -2.19
CA PHE A 251 6.20 -11.35 -2.34
C PHE A 251 6.77 -10.79 -3.64
N VAL A 252 7.75 -9.89 -3.53
CA VAL A 252 8.52 -9.43 -4.68
C VAL A 252 9.69 -10.38 -4.91
N VAL A 253 9.80 -10.91 -6.13
CA VAL A 253 10.90 -11.78 -6.55
C VAL A 253 11.68 -11.04 -7.61
N TRP A 254 12.97 -10.83 -7.40
CA TRP A 254 13.79 -10.07 -8.35
C TRP A 254 15.19 -10.66 -8.53
N LEU A 255 15.81 -10.32 -9.64
CA LEU A 255 17.21 -10.60 -9.91
C LEU A 255 18.06 -9.41 -9.45
N ASP A 256 18.90 -9.60 -8.41
CA ASP A 256 19.75 -8.55 -7.87
C ASP A 256 20.97 -8.24 -8.77
N ASP A 257 21.73 -7.19 -8.41
CA ASP A 257 22.92 -6.76 -9.16
C ASP A 257 24.05 -7.79 -9.24
N GLN A 258 23.99 -8.81 -8.37
CA GLN A 258 24.93 -9.92 -8.36
C GLN A 258 24.39 -11.14 -9.12
N ASN A 259 23.30 -10.97 -9.90
CA ASN A 259 22.57 -12.03 -10.61
C ASN A 259 22.06 -13.15 -9.71
N ARG A 260 21.68 -12.82 -8.48
CA ARG A 260 21.02 -13.75 -7.55
C ARG A 260 19.55 -13.45 -7.49
N THR A 261 18.74 -14.49 -7.46
CA THR A 261 17.30 -14.34 -7.23
C THR A 261 17.03 -14.12 -5.75
N GLN A 262 16.29 -13.08 -5.44
CA GLN A 262 15.86 -12.72 -4.09
C GLN A 262 14.34 -12.79 -4.00
N ILE A 263 13.82 -13.12 -2.82
CA ILE A 263 12.41 -12.99 -2.45
C ILE A 263 12.35 -11.97 -1.32
N GLY A 264 11.59 -10.90 -1.49
CA GLY A 264 11.31 -9.91 -0.45
C GLY A 264 9.82 -9.91 -0.11
N TYR A 265 9.49 -9.78 1.16
CA TYR A 265 8.12 -9.63 1.63
C TYR A 265 8.08 -8.69 2.82
N PRO A 266 7.04 -7.83 2.94
CA PRO A 266 6.93 -6.90 4.05
C PRO A 266 6.90 -7.64 5.39
N ASP A 267 7.64 -7.12 6.39
CA ASP A 267 7.49 -7.61 7.76
C ASP A 267 6.09 -7.29 8.28
N VAL A 268 5.31 -8.32 8.52
CA VAL A 268 3.91 -8.22 8.95
C VAL A 268 3.78 -7.43 10.26
N ARG A 269 4.79 -7.47 11.14
CA ARG A 269 4.80 -6.71 12.38
C ARG A 269 4.89 -5.20 12.13
N ARG A 270 5.60 -4.81 11.05
CA ARG A 270 5.68 -3.40 10.62
C ARG A 270 4.37 -2.94 10.01
N ILE A 271 3.74 -3.80 9.22
CA ILE A 271 2.39 -3.55 8.71
C ILE A 271 1.42 -3.37 9.89
N ALA A 272 1.42 -4.29 10.85
CA ALA A 272 0.59 -4.23 12.04
C ALA A 272 0.74 -2.89 12.79
N ALA A 273 1.98 -2.50 13.08
CA ALA A 273 2.29 -1.24 13.76
C ALA A 273 1.79 -0.01 12.97
N ARG A 274 1.93 -0.03 11.63
CA ARG A 274 1.42 1.03 10.74
C ARG A 274 -0.09 1.21 10.85
N HIS A 275 -0.83 0.14 11.12
CA HIS A 275 -2.28 0.13 11.24
C HIS A 275 -2.79 0.11 12.68
N GLY A 276 -1.90 0.30 13.67
CA GLY A 276 -2.25 0.34 15.08
C GLY A 276 -2.62 -1.02 15.69
N VAL A 277 -2.25 -2.12 15.02
CA VAL A 277 -2.37 -3.48 15.56
C VAL A 277 -1.12 -3.79 16.39
N ALA A 278 -1.31 -4.38 17.56
CA ALA A 278 -0.19 -4.76 18.44
C ALA A 278 0.68 -5.85 17.75
N ALA A 279 2.00 -5.69 17.83
CA ALA A 279 2.93 -6.59 17.14
C ALA A 279 2.95 -8.02 17.73
N ASP A 280 2.44 -8.17 18.96
CA ASP A 280 2.27 -9.44 19.69
C ASP A 280 0.88 -10.07 19.51
N ASP A 281 0.01 -9.49 18.66
CA ASP A 281 -1.24 -10.12 18.29
C ASP A 281 -0.98 -11.51 17.67
N PRO A 282 -1.65 -12.57 18.14
CA PRO A 282 -1.40 -13.94 17.68
C PRO A 282 -1.64 -14.13 16.18
N ASN A 283 -2.57 -13.38 15.57
CA ASN A 283 -2.82 -13.44 14.13
C ASN A 283 -1.64 -12.84 13.34
N ILE A 284 -1.01 -11.78 13.88
CA ILE A 284 0.20 -11.20 13.30
C ILE A 284 1.37 -12.18 13.38
N ALA A 285 1.54 -12.87 14.51
CA ALA A 285 2.59 -13.87 14.67
C ALA A 285 2.40 -15.03 13.68
N GLN A 286 1.16 -15.51 13.53
CA GLN A 286 0.81 -16.59 12.58
C GLN A 286 1.09 -16.15 11.13
N LEU A 287 0.59 -14.99 10.71
CA LEU A 287 0.76 -14.46 9.37
C LEU A 287 2.24 -14.25 9.03
N ALA A 288 3.04 -13.78 9.98
CA ALA A 288 4.49 -13.62 9.81
C ALA A 288 5.19 -14.97 9.62
N ALA A 289 4.81 -16.00 10.40
CA ALA A 289 5.38 -17.34 10.29
C ALA A 289 5.00 -18.01 8.95
N ASP A 290 3.77 -17.81 8.49
CA ASP A 290 3.31 -18.37 7.22
C ASP A 290 3.97 -17.70 6.01
N ALA A 291 4.18 -16.38 6.07
CA ALA A 291 4.92 -15.65 5.04
C ALA A 291 6.39 -16.12 4.96
N ASP A 292 7.09 -16.27 6.10
CA ASP A 292 8.47 -16.79 6.13
C ASP A 292 8.53 -18.22 5.59
N ARG A 293 7.64 -19.08 6.02
CA ARG A 293 7.57 -20.47 5.55
C ARG A 293 7.35 -20.56 4.05
N LEU A 294 6.41 -19.77 3.50
CA LEU A 294 6.13 -19.75 2.07
C LEU A 294 7.34 -19.25 1.27
N ALA A 295 8.00 -18.18 1.74
CA ALA A 295 9.21 -17.66 1.10
C ALA A 295 10.33 -18.70 1.08
N ARG A 296 10.60 -19.41 2.18
CA ARG A 296 11.63 -20.45 2.29
C ARG A 296 11.34 -21.68 1.42
N LEU A 297 10.06 -22.11 1.36
CA LEU A 297 9.62 -23.18 0.46
C LEU A 297 9.86 -22.80 -1.01
N ALA A 298 9.50 -21.60 -1.40
CA ALA A 298 9.69 -21.12 -2.77
C ALA A 298 11.17 -20.94 -3.14
N ALA A 299 11.99 -20.54 -2.16
CA ALA A 299 13.45 -20.46 -2.31
C ALA A 299 14.14 -21.82 -2.44
N GLY A 300 13.47 -22.92 -2.03
CA GLY A 300 14.04 -24.26 -2.00
C GLY A 300 14.96 -24.51 -0.82
N ILE A 301 14.71 -23.85 0.32
CA ILE A 301 15.49 -24.01 1.56
C ILE A 301 14.91 -25.11 2.46
N ILE A 302 13.59 -25.29 2.42
CA ILE A 302 12.85 -26.33 3.17
C ILE A 302 11.89 -27.07 2.25
#